data_3aec2e98ab015a7b4994251fb924a42c
#
_entry.id   3aec2e98ab015a7b4994251fb924a42c
#
_cell.length_a   1.000
_cell.length_b   1.000
_cell.length_c   1.000
_cell.angle_alpha   90.00
_cell.angle_beta   90.00
_cell.angle_gamma   90.00
#
_symmetry.space_group_name_H-M   'P 1'
#
loop_
_entity.id
_entity.type
_entity.pdbx_description
1 polymer ?
#
loop_
_entity_poly.entity_id
_entity_poly.type
_entity_poly.pdbx_seq_one_letter_code
_entity_poly.pdbx_strand_id
1 'polypeptide(L)'
;MIRLSLIACALVATASMHAQTPCVEGFAGDYPCEGLDLLSVRSLEALGGGANGNDCWGWVDPDSDREFVLYGRSNGLSVVEVTDPVNPVFVARVPTATVQSLWRDVKVYDNHAFIVSEAAGHGMQVVDLTQVLDVELAPATLTPVAVYLGFGNAHNIVMNEASGHAFGVGTNTAGGGLHAVDVSDPTSPVAAGTYEGAYTHDAQVVMYEGPDADYAGQEIAFCFNGSAGVAIVDVTDKMDMQLVSSFNYTQSAYTRQGWLNEDQTMVYFNDELDEQGFGNGTRTYIADVSDLDNPVVLGFYEADNTSVDHNLYIRGNRVYASNYMSGL
;
A
#
# COMPACT_ATOMS: atom_id res chain seq x y z
N MET A 1 19.42 -71.73 9.84
CA MET A 1 19.84 -70.32 10.05
C MET A 1 19.41 -69.52 8.87
N ILE A 2 18.33 -68.81 8.98
CA ILE A 2 17.76 -67.98 7.90
C ILE A 2 18.23 -66.52 8.20
N ARG A 3 19.00 -65.95 7.26
CA ARG A 3 19.42 -64.53 7.35
C ARG A 3 18.33 -63.67 6.77
N LEU A 4 17.65 -62.87 7.58
CA LEU A 4 16.80 -61.80 7.11
C LEU A 4 17.69 -60.59 6.73
N SER A 5 17.66 -60.20 5.46
CA SER A 5 18.28 -58.94 5.00
C SER A 5 17.20 -57.84 5.12
N LEU A 6 17.42 -56.86 6.01
CA LEU A 6 16.66 -55.64 6.04
C LEU A 6 17.08 -54.74 4.88
N ILE A 7 16.18 -54.50 3.93
CA ILE A 7 16.34 -53.47 2.93
C ILE A 7 15.81 -52.17 3.56
N ALA A 8 16.71 -51.24 3.91
CA ALA A 8 16.37 -49.89 4.29
C ALA A 8 15.99 -49.10 3.04
N CYS A 9 14.70 -48.81 2.88
CA CYS A 9 14.21 -47.89 1.85
C CYS A 9 14.48 -46.44 2.32
N ALA A 10 15.51 -45.79 1.80
CA ALA A 10 15.75 -44.39 1.99
C ALA A 10 14.68 -43.58 1.21
N LEU A 11 13.76 -42.98 1.91
CA LEU A 11 12.89 -41.95 1.33
C LEU A 11 13.77 -40.74 1.02
N VAL A 12 14.13 -40.55 -0.23
CA VAL A 12 14.67 -39.28 -0.72
C VAL A 12 13.48 -38.32 -0.82
N ALA A 13 13.33 -37.45 0.19
CA ALA A 13 12.45 -36.29 0.06
C ALA A 13 13.07 -35.39 -1.01
N THR A 14 12.50 -35.40 -2.21
CA THR A 14 12.79 -34.39 -3.21
C THR A 14 12.17 -33.10 -2.72
N ALA A 15 12.96 -32.23 -2.11
CA ALA A 15 12.57 -30.83 -1.97
C ALA A 15 12.38 -30.29 -3.39
N SER A 16 11.14 -29.95 -3.73
CA SER A 16 10.84 -29.22 -4.96
C SER A 16 11.53 -27.85 -4.80
N MET A 17 12.70 -27.69 -5.38
CA MET A 17 13.28 -26.36 -5.54
C MET A 17 12.36 -25.62 -6.51
N HIS A 18 11.61 -24.65 -5.99
CA HIS A 18 10.88 -23.71 -6.84
C HIS A 18 11.95 -22.81 -7.46
N ALA A 19 12.32 -23.11 -8.68
CA ALA A 19 13.26 -22.29 -9.43
C ALA A 19 12.51 -21.05 -9.96
N GLN A 20 13.20 -19.90 -9.94
CA GLN A 20 12.81 -18.70 -10.68
C GLN A 20 12.34 -19.08 -12.10
N THR A 21 11.20 -18.55 -12.54
CA THR A 21 10.67 -18.74 -13.87
C THR A 21 11.04 -17.52 -14.73
N PRO A 22 12.00 -17.67 -15.68
CA PRO A 22 12.44 -16.53 -16.48
C PRO A 22 11.34 -16.08 -17.45
N CYS A 23 11.35 -14.79 -17.77
CA CYS A 23 10.52 -14.20 -18.81
C CYS A 23 11.06 -14.57 -20.19
N VAL A 24 10.41 -15.49 -20.88
CA VAL A 24 10.81 -15.97 -22.21
C VAL A 24 9.66 -15.78 -23.19
N GLU A 25 9.93 -15.12 -24.31
CA GLU A 25 8.93 -14.85 -25.36
C GLU A 25 7.64 -14.16 -24.83
N GLY A 26 7.79 -13.27 -23.82
CA GLY A 26 6.70 -12.52 -23.25
C GLY A 26 5.92 -13.23 -22.14
N PHE A 27 6.41 -14.38 -21.65
CA PHE A 27 5.76 -15.14 -20.58
C PHE A 27 6.75 -15.68 -19.54
N ALA A 28 6.36 -15.61 -18.28
CA ALA A 28 6.98 -16.31 -17.15
C ALA A 28 5.98 -17.37 -16.64
N GLY A 29 6.03 -18.59 -17.18
CA GLY A 29 5.00 -19.60 -16.97
C GLY A 29 3.67 -19.17 -17.63
N ASP A 30 2.60 -19.05 -16.84
CA ASP A 30 1.28 -18.63 -17.31
C ASP A 30 1.08 -17.11 -17.28
N TYR A 31 2.08 -16.33 -16.81
CA TYR A 31 1.96 -14.89 -16.60
C TYR A 31 2.65 -14.10 -17.71
N PRO A 32 1.97 -13.14 -18.37
CA PRO A 32 2.62 -12.20 -19.27
C PRO A 32 3.73 -11.43 -18.56
N CYS A 33 4.84 -11.19 -19.25
CA CYS A 33 5.97 -10.46 -18.67
C CYS A 33 6.78 -9.73 -19.73
N GLU A 34 7.44 -8.64 -19.32
CA GLU A 34 8.44 -7.95 -20.12
C GLU A 34 9.59 -7.49 -19.22
N GLY A 35 10.76 -8.14 -19.37
CA GLY A 35 11.97 -7.77 -18.62
C GLY A 35 11.96 -8.10 -17.14
N LEU A 36 10.95 -8.86 -16.65
CA LEU A 36 10.82 -9.29 -15.25
C LEU A 36 10.64 -10.79 -15.18
N ASP A 37 11.36 -11.46 -14.30
CA ASP A 37 11.22 -12.87 -14.02
C ASP A 37 10.24 -13.11 -12.87
N LEU A 38 9.49 -14.19 -12.92
CA LEU A 38 8.61 -14.61 -11.84
C LEU A 38 9.40 -15.42 -10.79
N LEU A 39 9.52 -14.91 -9.58
CA LEU A 39 10.26 -15.57 -8.52
C LEU A 39 9.40 -16.59 -7.78
N SER A 40 8.15 -16.27 -7.46
CA SER A 40 7.21 -17.21 -6.84
C SER A 40 5.77 -16.74 -6.96
N VAL A 41 4.84 -17.69 -6.77
CA VAL A 41 3.38 -17.43 -6.66
C VAL A 41 2.85 -18.10 -5.42
N ARG A 42 2.00 -17.39 -4.66
CA ARG A 42 1.28 -17.93 -3.50
C ARG A 42 -0.22 -17.68 -3.66
N SER A 43 -1.01 -18.73 -3.51
CA SER A 43 -2.47 -18.59 -3.50
C SER A 43 -2.98 -17.96 -2.21
N LEU A 44 -4.15 -17.34 -2.26
CA LEU A 44 -4.83 -16.83 -1.05
C LEU A 44 -4.99 -17.91 0.03
N GLU A 45 -5.28 -19.14 -0.37
CA GLU A 45 -5.41 -20.28 0.55
C GLU A 45 -4.09 -20.55 1.28
N ALA A 46 -2.95 -20.56 0.54
CA ALA A 46 -1.62 -20.75 1.12
C ALA A 46 -1.21 -19.62 2.06
N LEU A 47 -1.79 -18.44 1.89
CA LEU A 47 -1.57 -17.26 2.72
C LEU A 47 -2.61 -17.07 3.84
N GLY A 48 -3.41 -18.09 4.16
CA GLY A 48 -4.36 -18.09 5.27
C GLY A 48 -5.81 -17.80 4.85
N GLY A 49 -6.13 -17.90 3.57
CA GLY A 49 -7.50 -17.82 3.03
C GLY A 49 -8.05 -16.39 2.99
N GLY A 50 -9.38 -16.32 2.94
CA GLY A 50 -10.13 -15.10 2.68
C GLY A 50 -10.75 -15.14 1.28
N ALA A 51 -11.75 -14.29 1.02
CA ALA A 51 -12.40 -14.25 -0.30
C ALA A 51 -11.55 -13.50 -1.34
N ASN A 52 -10.84 -12.45 -0.89
CA ASN A 52 -10.08 -11.55 -1.76
C ASN A 52 -8.76 -11.15 -1.08
N GLY A 53 -7.76 -10.87 -1.91
CA GLY A 53 -6.61 -10.06 -1.55
C GLY A 53 -6.90 -8.58 -1.78
N ASN A 54 -6.12 -7.74 -1.15
CA ASN A 54 -6.20 -6.29 -1.30
C ASN A 54 -4.78 -5.69 -1.32
N ASP A 55 -4.56 -4.58 -0.67
CA ASP A 55 -3.30 -3.86 -0.68
C ASP A 55 -2.13 -4.65 -0.04
N CYS A 56 -0.91 -4.20 -0.27
CA CYS A 56 0.28 -4.75 0.36
C CYS A 56 1.30 -3.64 0.67
N TRP A 57 2.14 -3.92 1.68
CA TRP A 57 3.27 -3.06 2.03
C TRP A 57 4.51 -3.89 2.35
N GLY A 58 5.67 -3.27 2.32
CA GLY A 58 6.94 -3.91 2.69
C GLY A 58 7.40 -3.55 4.09
N TRP A 59 8.12 -4.45 4.73
CA TRP A 59 8.92 -4.18 5.92
C TRP A 59 10.25 -4.92 5.82
N VAL A 60 11.31 -4.22 6.15
CA VAL A 60 12.65 -4.81 6.31
C VAL A 60 13.04 -4.66 7.77
N ASP A 61 13.38 -5.77 8.43
CA ASP A 61 13.91 -5.71 9.78
C ASP A 61 15.29 -5.05 9.78
N PRO A 62 15.46 -3.92 10.49
CA PRO A 62 16.69 -3.14 10.42
C PRO A 62 17.92 -3.86 11.04
N ASP A 63 17.70 -4.87 11.88
CA ASP A 63 18.78 -5.56 12.59
C ASP A 63 19.27 -6.80 11.85
N SER A 64 18.39 -7.48 11.10
CA SER A 64 18.70 -8.75 10.43
C SER A 64 18.65 -8.69 8.90
N ASP A 65 18.22 -7.56 8.31
CA ASP A 65 17.95 -7.39 6.87
C ASP A 65 16.92 -8.41 6.31
N ARG A 66 16.10 -9.02 7.18
CA ARG A 66 15.02 -9.90 6.74
C ARG A 66 13.90 -9.05 6.12
N GLU A 67 13.41 -9.50 4.98
CA GLU A 67 12.40 -8.80 4.18
C GLU A 67 11.03 -9.46 4.31
N PHE A 68 9.98 -8.65 4.48
CA PHE A 68 8.62 -9.11 4.66
C PHE A 68 7.64 -8.34 3.79
N VAL A 69 6.65 -9.06 3.27
CA VAL A 69 5.45 -8.47 2.64
C VAL A 69 4.29 -8.62 3.63
N LEU A 70 3.64 -7.49 3.88
CA LEU A 70 2.39 -7.38 4.63
C LEU A 70 1.25 -7.38 3.60
N TYR A 71 0.46 -8.45 3.54
CA TYR A 71 -0.54 -8.63 2.50
C TYR A 71 -1.96 -8.61 3.10
N GLY A 72 -2.73 -7.60 2.73
CA GLY A 72 -4.12 -7.42 3.12
C GLY A 72 -5.03 -8.47 2.50
N ARG A 73 -5.91 -9.04 3.31
CA ARG A 73 -6.93 -10.00 2.88
C ARG A 73 -8.28 -9.62 3.48
N SER A 74 -9.35 -10.06 2.88
CA SER A 74 -10.69 -9.75 3.40
C SER A 74 -10.92 -10.17 4.86
N ASN A 75 -10.19 -11.18 5.37
CA ASN A 75 -10.29 -11.70 6.74
C ASN A 75 -9.15 -11.29 7.68
N GLY A 76 -8.23 -10.40 7.23
CA GLY A 76 -7.11 -9.93 8.05
C GLY A 76 -5.87 -9.60 7.23
N LEU A 77 -4.69 -9.71 7.84
CA LEU A 77 -3.38 -9.48 7.21
C LEU A 77 -2.56 -10.77 7.26
N SER A 78 -1.76 -11.03 6.22
CA SER A 78 -0.69 -12.02 6.21
C SER A 78 0.66 -11.33 6.28
N VAL A 79 1.59 -11.86 7.06
CA VAL A 79 2.99 -11.47 7.04
C VAL A 79 3.78 -12.60 6.38
N VAL A 80 4.42 -12.29 5.27
CA VAL A 80 5.14 -13.25 4.43
C VAL A 80 6.60 -12.83 4.37
N GLU A 81 7.50 -13.67 4.85
CA GLU A 81 8.94 -13.46 4.68
C GLU A 81 9.33 -13.74 3.23
N VAL A 82 10.03 -12.80 2.63
CA VAL A 82 10.48 -12.82 1.23
C VAL A 82 11.99 -12.61 1.10
N THR A 83 12.75 -12.75 2.19
CA THR A 83 14.23 -12.70 2.21
C THR A 83 14.82 -13.68 1.18
N ASP A 84 14.20 -14.87 1.04
CA ASP A 84 14.40 -15.73 -0.12
C ASP A 84 13.13 -15.65 -1.01
N PRO A 85 13.12 -14.80 -2.06
CA PRO A 85 11.90 -14.53 -2.81
C PRO A 85 11.43 -15.71 -3.69
N VAL A 86 12.25 -16.73 -3.89
CA VAL A 86 11.82 -17.97 -4.59
C VAL A 86 11.17 -18.96 -3.63
N ASN A 87 11.41 -18.82 -2.32
CA ASN A 87 10.81 -19.66 -1.27
C ASN A 87 10.14 -18.81 -0.17
N PRO A 88 9.15 -17.94 -0.50
CA PRO A 88 8.50 -17.10 0.51
C PRO A 88 7.78 -17.94 1.56
N VAL A 89 7.85 -17.49 2.81
CA VAL A 89 7.30 -18.18 3.98
C VAL A 89 6.17 -17.36 4.59
N PHE A 90 4.98 -17.93 4.71
CA PHE A 90 3.89 -17.32 5.47
C PHE A 90 4.16 -17.48 6.98
N VAL A 91 4.70 -16.43 7.60
CA VAL A 91 5.20 -16.48 8.98
C VAL A 91 4.15 -16.13 10.03
N ALA A 92 3.23 -15.21 9.71
CA ALA A 92 2.23 -14.79 10.67
C ALA A 92 0.96 -14.24 10.02
N ARG A 93 -0.09 -14.13 10.82
CA ARG A 93 -1.35 -13.48 10.44
C ARG A 93 -1.85 -12.56 11.55
N VAL A 94 -2.55 -11.49 11.14
CA VAL A 94 -3.34 -10.63 12.02
C VAL A 94 -4.81 -10.79 11.64
N PRO A 95 -5.67 -11.31 12.49
CA PRO A 95 -7.11 -11.39 12.21
C PRO A 95 -7.72 -9.98 12.07
N THR A 96 -8.76 -9.85 11.25
CA THR A 96 -9.54 -8.60 11.19
C THR A 96 -10.15 -8.27 12.56
N ALA A 97 -10.15 -6.97 12.92
CA ALA A 97 -10.70 -6.54 14.22
C ALA A 97 -12.20 -6.80 14.36
N THR A 98 -12.93 -6.71 13.24
CA THR A 98 -14.38 -6.91 13.19
C THR A 98 -14.77 -7.86 12.05
N VAL A 99 -15.76 -7.53 11.25
CA VAL A 99 -16.24 -8.36 10.14
C VAL A 99 -15.27 -8.32 8.95
N GLN A 100 -15.37 -9.27 8.05
CA GLN A 100 -14.61 -9.26 6.80
C GLN A 100 -15.00 -8.07 5.93
N SER A 101 -14.01 -7.52 5.24
CA SER A 101 -14.20 -6.45 4.26
C SER A 101 -13.30 -6.70 3.05
N LEU A 102 -13.76 -6.30 1.88
CA LEU A 102 -12.97 -6.35 0.65
C LEU A 102 -11.77 -5.40 0.76
N TRP A 103 -11.98 -4.19 1.31
CA TRP A 103 -10.99 -3.13 1.35
C TRP A 103 -10.27 -3.08 2.70
N ARG A 104 -8.93 -3.10 2.60
CA ARG A 104 -8.00 -3.06 3.72
C ARG A 104 -6.67 -2.49 3.23
N ASP A 105 -6.09 -1.59 4.01
CA ASP A 105 -4.78 -1.03 3.72
C ASP A 105 -3.84 -1.17 4.93
N VAL A 106 -2.53 -1.13 4.67
CA VAL A 106 -1.48 -1.26 5.67
C VAL A 106 -0.27 -0.40 5.30
N LYS A 107 0.27 0.28 6.30
CA LYS A 107 1.57 0.97 6.21
C LYS A 107 2.42 0.60 7.42
N VAL A 108 3.71 0.90 7.35
CA VAL A 108 4.68 0.59 8.40
C VAL A 108 5.36 1.86 8.89
N TYR A 109 5.55 1.94 10.21
CA TYR A 109 6.38 2.95 10.85
C TYR A 109 6.96 2.37 12.15
N ASP A 110 8.23 2.65 12.44
CA ASP A 110 8.94 2.22 13.66
C ASP A 110 8.69 0.74 14.02
N ASN A 111 8.92 -0.15 13.05
CA ASN A 111 8.71 -1.61 13.17
C ASN A 111 7.27 -2.03 13.52
N HIS A 112 6.28 -1.16 13.34
CA HIS A 112 4.87 -1.46 13.56
C HIS A 112 4.06 -1.38 12.26
N ALA A 113 3.14 -2.32 12.08
CA ALA A 113 2.14 -2.26 11.02
C ALA A 113 0.88 -1.55 11.50
N PHE A 114 0.43 -0.56 10.73
CA PHE A 114 -0.82 0.17 10.92
C PHE A 114 -1.83 -0.32 9.90
N ILE A 115 -2.89 -0.97 10.35
CA ILE A 115 -3.83 -1.72 9.51
C ILE A 115 -5.22 -1.12 9.65
N VAL A 116 -5.78 -0.65 8.54
CA VAL A 116 -7.16 -0.13 8.48
C VAL A 116 -8.05 -1.03 7.62
N SER A 117 -9.35 -0.79 7.67
CA SER A 117 -10.33 -1.47 6.84
C SER A 117 -11.63 -0.65 6.77
N GLU A 118 -12.39 -0.82 5.71
CA GLU A 118 -13.76 -0.30 5.61
C GLU A 118 -14.78 -1.04 6.47
N ALA A 119 -14.40 -2.14 7.12
CA ALA A 119 -15.28 -2.84 8.04
C ALA A 119 -15.71 -1.94 9.21
N ALA A 120 -17.00 -1.85 9.46
CA ALA A 120 -17.53 -0.99 10.52
C ALA A 120 -16.94 -1.37 11.90
N GLY A 121 -16.49 -0.37 12.64
CA GLY A 121 -15.89 -0.53 13.96
C GLY A 121 -14.49 -1.13 13.96
N HIS A 122 -13.82 -1.26 12.79
CA HIS A 122 -12.48 -1.81 12.70
C HIS A 122 -11.43 -0.89 13.35
N GLY A 123 -11.53 0.41 13.12
CA GLY A 123 -10.50 1.37 13.54
C GLY A 123 -9.17 1.14 12.83
N MET A 124 -8.08 1.43 13.53
CA MET A 124 -6.71 1.15 13.08
C MET A 124 -6.04 0.21 14.08
N GLN A 125 -5.72 -1.01 13.65
CA GLN A 125 -4.92 -1.95 14.45
C GLN A 125 -3.44 -1.60 14.31
N VAL A 126 -2.70 -1.62 15.40
CA VAL A 126 -1.24 -1.44 15.43
C VAL A 126 -0.60 -2.73 15.90
N VAL A 127 0.33 -3.27 15.12
CA VAL A 127 0.97 -4.56 15.37
C VAL A 127 2.48 -4.41 15.35
N ASP A 128 3.13 -4.78 16.44
CA ASP A 128 4.59 -4.86 16.52
C ASP A 128 5.09 -6.03 15.63
N LEU A 129 5.83 -5.68 14.58
CA LEU A 129 6.35 -6.62 13.59
C LEU A 129 7.55 -7.42 14.09
N THR A 130 8.25 -6.94 15.12
CA THR A 130 9.41 -7.69 15.67
C THR A 130 9.00 -9.06 16.20
N GLN A 131 7.70 -9.24 16.54
CA GLN A 131 7.16 -10.53 16.96
C GLN A 131 7.33 -11.65 15.92
N VAL A 132 7.47 -11.32 14.61
CA VAL A 132 7.64 -12.35 13.57
C VAL A 132 9.05 -12.93 13.52
N LEU A 133 10.03 -12.24 14.11
CA LEU A 133 11.43 -12.64 14.07
C LEU A 133 11.69 -13.92 14.89
N ASP A 134 10.89 -14.14 15.94
CA ASP A 134 11.02 -15.24 16.89
C ASP A 134 9.95 -16.34 16.71
N VAL A 135 9.25 -16.37 15.55
CA VAL A 135 8.22 -17.38 15.29
C VAL A 135 8.84 -18.76 15.09
N GLU A 136 8.71 -19.64 16.09
CA GLU A 136 9.19 -21.03 16.01
C GLU A 136 8.28 -21.94 15.17
N LEU A 137 6.97 -21.68 15.17
CA LEU A 137 5.98 -22.45 14.43
C LEU A 137 5.07 -21.54 13.59
N ALA A 138 5.37 -21.44 12.30
CA ALA A 138 4.62 -20.63 11.36
C ALA A 138 3.37 -21.37 10.82
N PRO A 139 2.25 -20.66 10.53
CA PRO A 139 2.06 -19.23 10.81
C PRO A 139 1.59 -18.96 12.25
N ALA A 140 2.20 -17.99 12.90
CA ALA A 140 1.74 -17.48 14.20
C ALA A 140 0.50 -16.58 14.01
N THR A 141 -0.24 -16.34 15.11
CA THR A 141 -1.29 -15.32 15.14
C THR A 141 -0.81 -14.17 16.00
N LEU A 142 -0.62 -12.99 15.40
CA LEU A 142 -0.22 -11.78 16.11
C LEU A 142 -1.42 -11.07 16.71
N THR A 143 -1.19 -10.44 17.86
CA THR A 143 -2.18 -9.61 18.55
C THR A 143 -1.75 -8.14 18.43
N PRO A 144 -2.65 -7.22 18.05
CA PRO A 144 -2.35 -5.79 18.07
C PRO A 144 -1.89 -5.32 19.43
N VAL A 145 -0.85 -4.47 19.46
CA VAL A 145 -0.37 -3.79 20.67
C VAL A 145 -1.27 -2.61 21.03
N ALA A 146 -1.94 -2.03 20.03
CA ALA A 146 -2.94 -0.97 20.18
C ALA A 146 -4.04 -1.08 19.12
N VAL A 147 -5.20 -0.51 19.40
CA VAL A 147 -6.28 -0.28 18.43
C VAL A 147 -6.78 1.15 18.62
N TYR A 148 -6.60 1.97 17.59
CA TYR A 148 -7.13 3.33 17.57
C TYR A 148 -8.57 3.34 17.05
N LEU A 149 -9.48 3.95 17.82
CA LEU A 149 -10.91 4.00 17.51
C LEU A 149 -11.43 5.43 17.29
N GLY A 150 -10.55 6.41 17.04
CA GLY A 150 -10.93 7.78 16.75
C GLY A 150 -11.70 7.92 15.42
N PHE A 151 -11.53 6.94 14.51
CA PHE A 151 -12.46 6.65 13.41
C PHE A 151 -12.91 5.19 13.48
N GLY A 152 -14.12 4.91 12.94
CA GLY A 152 -14.69 3.54 12.97
C GLY A 152 -14.26 2.67 11.80
N ASN A 153 -13.86 3.29 10.69
CA ASN A 153 -13.36 2.62 9.48
C ASN A 153 -12.56 3.64 8.64
N ALA A 154 -11.71 3.13 7.76
CA ALA A 154 -10.97 3.92 6.78
C ALA A 154 -10.81 3.13 5.48
N HIS A 155 -10.75 3.84 4.35
CA HIS A 155 -10.45 3.24 3.06
C HIS A 155 -8.95 2.97 2.95
N ASN A 156 -8.12 4.00 3.13
CA ASN A 156 -6.66 3.88 3.15
C ASN A 156 -6.04 4.52 4.39
N ILE A 157 -4.76 4.20 4.62
CA ILE A 157 -3.90 4.80 5.64
C ILE A 157 -2.63 5.33 4.97
N VAL A 158 -2.29 6.57 5.27
CA VAL A 158 -1.08 7.22 4.76
C VAL A 158 -0.12 7.43 5.93
N MET A 159 1.17 7.20 5.73
CA MET A 159 2.18 7.37 6.76
C MET A 159 3.19 8.45 6.34
N ASN A 160 3.41 9.44 7.17
CA ASN A 160 4.59 10.29 7.09
C ASN A 160 5.55 9.91 8.22
N GLU A 161 6.54 9.10 7.87
CA GLU A 161 7.54 8.60 8.83
C GLU A 161 8.36 9.73 9.45
N ALA A 162 8.61 10.82 8.70
CA ALA A 162 9.43 11.93 9.17
C ALA A 162 8.76 12.73 10.31
N SER A 163 7.43 12.81 10.32
CA SER A 163 6.66 13.52 11.35
C SER A 163 6.09 12.57 12.43
N GLY A 164 6.12 11.26 12.20
CA GLY A 164 5.49 10.28 13.08
C GLY A 164 3.96 10.41 13.11
N HIS A 165 3.35 10.77 11.97
CA HIS A 165 1.90 10.86 11.84
C HIS A 165 1.35 9.90 10.79
N ALA A 166 0.25 9.25 11.14
CA ALA A 166 -0.59 8.51 10.22
C ALA A 166 -1.84 9.33 9.87
N PHE A 167 -2.31 9.21 8.63
CA PHE A 167 -3.52 9.87 8.16
C PHE A 167 -4.50 8.82 7.64
N GLY A 168 -5.62 8.63 8.34
CA GLY A 168 -6.73 7.84 7.82
C GLY A 168 -7.49 8.67 6.77
N VAL A 169 -7.74 8.08 5.60
CA VAL A 169 -8.49 8.71 4.51
C VAL A 169 -9.68 7.83 4.12
N GLY A 170 -10.71 8.42 3.52
CA GLY A 170 -11.98 7.73 3.29
C GLY A 170 -12.60 7.20 4.60
N THR A 171 -12.38 7.90 5.71
CA THR A 171 -12.89 7.51 7.02
C THR A 171 -14.36 7.93 7.19
N ASN A 172 -15.01 7.39 8.22
CA ASN A 172 -16.35 7.86 8.63
C ASN A 172 -16.31 9.17 9.48
N THR A 173 -15.18 9.86 9.51
CA THR A 173 -14.97 11.17 10.15
C THR A 173 -14.59 12.21 9.10
N ALA A 174 -14.67 13.51 9.41
CA ALA A 174 -14.22 14.60 8.54
C ALA A 174 -14.74 14.53 7.08
N GLY A 175 -15.97 14.04 6.88
CA GLY A 175 -16.51 13.87 5.53
C GLY A 175 -15.74 12.89 4.63
N GLY A 176 -14.85 12.07 5.19
CA GLY A 176 -13.93 11.20 4.48
C GLY A 176 -12.62 11.86 4.06
N GLY A 177 -12.35 13.09 4.50
CA GLY A 177 -11.08 13.78 4.32
C GLY A 177 -9.97 13.23 5.22
N LEU A 178 -8.97 14.06 5.54
CA LEU A 178 -7.82 13.61 6.34
C LEU A 178 -8.19 13.50 7.82
N HIS A 179 -7.81 12.41 8.46
CA HIS A 179 -7.85 12.23 9.91
C HIS A 179 -6.44 11.90 10.41
N ALA A 180 -5.75 12.89 10.93
CA ALA A 180 -4.39 12.78 11.43
C ALA A 180 -4.34 12.11 12.81
N VAL A 181 -3.42 11.20 12.99
CA VAL A 181 -3.13 10.46 14.22
C VAL A 181 -1.64 10.57 14.52
N ASP A 182 -1.28 11.06 15.68
CA ASP A 182 0.09 11.00 16.19
C ASP A 182 0.39 9.53 16.58
N VAL A 183 1.39 8.97 15.93
CA VAL A 183 1.88 7.61 16.11
C VAL A 183 3.36 7.57 16.48
N SER A 184 3.91 8.69 16.96
CA SER A 184 5.29 8.77 17.45
C SER A 184 5.57 7.77 18.58
N ASP A 185 4.53 7.39 19.34
CA ASP A 185 4.50 6.16 20.15
C ASP A 185 3.47 5.20 19.51
N PRO A 186 3.90 4.22 18.71
CA PRO A 186 3.00 3.28 18.05
C PRO A 186 2.07 2.52 19.01
N THR A 187 2.46 2.37 20.27
CA THR A 187 1.66 1.65 21.28
C THR A 187 0.56 2.51 21.89
N SER A 188 0.57 3.83 21.61
CA SER A 188 -0.38 4.79 22.17
C SER A 188 -0.82 5.85 21.15
N PRO A 189 -1.44 5.47 20.01
CA PRO A 189 -1.85 6.41 18.97
C PRO A 189 -2.89 7.41 19.48
N VAL A 190 -2.71 8.71 19.15
CA VAL A 190 -3.54 9.81 19.63
C VAL A 190 -4.05 10.66 18.46
N ALA A 191 -5.34 11.06 18.50
CA ALA A 191 -5.88 11.98 17.51
C ALA A 191 -5.08 13.29 17.48
N ALA A 192 -4.64 13.71 16.28
CA ALA A 192 -3.88 14.94 16.09
C ALA A 192 -4.72 16.04 15.45
N GLY A 193 -5.66 15.71 14.57
CA GLY A 193 -6.55 16.69 13.94
C GLY A 193 -7.30 16.10 12.74
N THR A 194 -8.13 16.94 12.10
CA THR A 194 -8.89 16.53 10.92
C THR A 194 -8.97 17.66 9.90
N TYR A 195 -9.04 17.31 8.62
CA TYR A 195 -9.32 18.22 7.51
C TYR A 195 -10.57 17.76 6.77
N GLU A 196 -11.62 18.60 6.78
CA GLU A 196 -12.91 18.35 6.12
C GLU A 196 -13.00 19.18 4.82
N GLY A 197 -12.18 18.81 3.81
CA GLY A 197 -12.23 19.45 2.49
C GLY A 197 -13.12 18.69 1.51
N ALA A 198 -12.63 17.56 1.05
CA ALA A 198 -13.33 16.62 0.18
C ALA A 198 -13.10 15.19 0.66
N TYR A 199 -13.93 14.25 0.19
CA TYR A 199 -13.60 12.84 0.34
C TYR A 199 -12.24 12.56 -0.31
N THR A 200 -11.30 12.05 0.46
CA THR A 200 -9.97 11.67 0.01
C THR A 200 -9.91 10.16 -0.10
N HIS A 201 -9.72 9.66 -1.32
CA HIS A 201 -9.61 8.22 -1.56
C HIS A 201 -8.25 7.70 -1.10
N ASP A 202 -7.19 8.40 -1.49
CA ASP A 202 -5.81 8.14 -1.09
C ASP A 202 -5.02 9.46 -1.03
N ALA A 203 -3.84 9.44 -0.43
CA ALA A 203 -2.97 10.61 -0.37
C ALA A 203 -1.49 10.19 -0.27
N GLN A 204 -0.60 11.13 -0.60
CA GLN A 204 0.79 11.10 -0.18
C GLN A 204 1.07 12.29 0.71
N VAL A 205 1.66 12.06 1.88
CA VAL A 205 2.06 13.13 2.82
C VAL A 205 3.57 13.14 2.95
N VAL A 206 4.19 14.30 2.74
CA VAL A 206 5.64 14.44 2.73
C VAL A 206 6.08 15.67 3.54
N MET A 207 7.30 15.65 4.06
CA MET A 207 8.01 16.89 4.36
C MET A 207 8.42 17.47 3.01
N TYR A 208 7.94 18.67 2.70
CA TYR A 208 8.17 19.27 1.40
C TYR A 208 9.61 19.82 1.28
N GLU A 209 10.33 19.26 0.33
CA GLU A 209 11.70 19.62 -0.03
C GLU A 209 11.81 20.08 -1.50
N GLY A 210 10.67 20.27 -2.16
CA GLY A 210 10.57 20.71 -3.55
C GLY A 210 10.97 22.18 -3.74
N PRO A 211 10.84 22.70 -4.96
CA PRO A 211 11.38 24.02 -5.34
C PRO A 211 10.55 25.21 -4.84
N ASP A 212 9.30 25.00 -4.38
CA ASP A 212 8.47 26.08 -3.86
C ASP A 212 8.93 26.51 -2.47
N ALA A 213 9.61 27.65 -2.42
CA ALA A 213 10.24 28.16 -1.20
C ALA A 213 9.23 28.56 -0.11
N ASP A 214 7.99 28.86 -0.47
CA ASP A 214 6.95 29.27 0.47
C ASP A 214 6.50 28.10 1.37
N TYR A 215 6.71 26.87 0.89
CA TYR A 215 6.32 25.64 1.60
C TYR A 215 7.51 24.77 2.06
N ALA A 216 8.75 25.25 1.84
CA ALA A 216 9.94 24.48 2.19
C ALA A 216 9.99 24.07 3.67
N GLY A 217 10.09 22.78 3.95
CA GLY A 217 10.10 22.20 5.29
C GLY A 217 8.72 22.08 5.95
N GLN A 218 7.66 22.45 5.28
CA GLN A 218 6.28 22.19 5.73
C GLN A 218 5.86 20.76 5.41
N GLU A 219 4.85 20.26 6.12
CA GLU A 219 4.27 18.97 5.85
C GLU A 219 3.07 19.12 4.91
N ILE A 220 3.19 18.57 3.70
CA ILE A 220 2.21 18.75 2.64
C ILE A 220 1.57 17.41 2.27
N ALA A 221 0.25 17.42 2.19
CA ALA A 221 -0.57 16.30 1.72
C ALA A 221 -1.03 16.54 0.27
N PHE A 222 -0.76 15.59 -0.61
CA PHE A 222 -1.31 15.49 -1.95
C PHE A 222 -2.47 14.51 -1.90
N CYS A 223 -3.70 15.04 -1.94
CA CYS A 223 -4.94 14.30 -1.72
C CYS A 223 -5.60 13.96 -3.07
N PHE A 224 -5.89 12.68 -3.29
CA PHE A 224 -6.58 12.17 -4.49
C PHE A 224 -8.05 11.93 -4.14
N ASN A 225 -8.93 12.82 -4.62
CA ASN A 225 -10.24 13.06 -4.04
C ASN A 225 -11.40 12.50 -4.87
N GLY A 226 -11.16 11.36 -5.57
CA GLY A 226 -12.19 10.77 -6.40
C GLY A 226 -12.71 11.77 -7.46
N SER A 227 -13.99 12.04 -7.52
CA SER A 227 -14.59 12.96 -8.49
C SER A 227 -14.21 14.44 -8.29
N ALA A 228 -13.56 14.79 -7.19
CA ALA A 228 -13.13 16.16 -6.90
C ALA A 228 -11.70 16.48 -7.38
N GLY A 229 -11.01 15.53 -8.01
CA GLY A 229 -9.67 15.73 -8.54
C GLY A 229 -8.57 15.65 -7.45
N VAL A 230 -7.55 16.48 -7.56
CA VAL A 230 -6.41 16.53 -6.65
C VAL A 230 -6.48 17.80 -5.80
N ALA A 231 -6.20 17.69 -4.51
CA ALA A 231 -5.99 18.83 -3.62
C ALA A 231 -4.61 18.76 -2.96
N ILE A 232 -3.98 19.91 -2.78
CA ILE A 232 -2.73 20.08 -2.04
C ILE A 232 -3.08 20.80 -0.75
N VAL A 233 -2.74 20.19 0.39
CA VAL A 233 -3.13 20.66 1.71
C VAL A 233 -1.88 20.78 2.59
N ASP A 234 -1.67 21.95 3.20
CA ASP A 234 -0.70 22.13 4.27
C ASP A 234 -1.26 21.49 5.55
N VAL A 235 -0.58 20.46 6.02
CA VAL A 235 -0.93 19.68 7.20
C VAL A 235 0.10 19.84 8.33
N THR A 236 0.95 20.88 8.26
CA THR A 236 1.99 21.19 9.26
C THR A 236 1.38 21.35 10.65
N ASP A 237 0.34 22.16 10.76
CA ASP A 237 -0.49 22.22 11.97
C ASP A 237 -1.69 21.29 11.81
N LYS A 238 -1.66 20.14 12.50
CA LYS A 238 -2.72 19.14 12.42
C LYS A 238 -4.08 19.64 12.92
N MET A 239 -4.08 20.69 13.77
CA MET A 239 -5.30 21.28 14.31
C MET A 239 -5.87 22.39 13.41
N ASP A 240 -5.08 22.87 12.43
CA ASP A 240 -5.46 23.96 11.51
C ASP A 240 -4.91 23.70 10.09
N MET A 241 -5.24 22.56 9.51
CA MET A 241 -4.83 22.19 8.16
C MET A 241 -5.46 23.12 7.12
N GLN A 242 -4.66 23.58 6.13
CA GLN A 242 -5.07 24.59 5.16
C GLN A 242 -5.00 24.08 3.73
N LEU A 243 -6.05 24.34 2.93
CA LEU A 243 -5.99 24.12 1.48
C LEU A 243 -4.98 25.10 0.86
N VAL A 244 -3.96 24.57 0.21
CA VAL A 244 -3.04 25.34 -0.64
C VAL A 244 -3.68 25.57 -2.01
N SER A 245 -3.96 24.49 -2.72
CA SER A 245 -4.60 24.56 -4.04
C SER A 245 -5.37 23.28 -4.37
N SER A 246 -6.14 23.31 -5.45
CA SER A 246 -6.76 22.11 -6.00
C SER A 246 -6.87 22.24 -7.52
N PHE A 247 -6.79 21.10 -8.21
CA PHE A 247 -6.92 21.06 -9.66
C PHE A 247 -7.65 19.81 -10.13
N ASN A 248 -8.15 19.90 -11.36
CA ASN A 248 -8.80 18.81 -12.07
C ASN A 248 -8.19 18.69 -13.47
N TYR A 249 -8.54 17.68 -14.22
CA TYR A 249 -7.98 17.36 -15.53
C TYR A 249 -9.06 16.92 -16.51
N THR A 250 -8.71 16.88 -17.79
CA THR A 250 -9.65 16.49 -18.85
C THR A 250 -9.98 15.00 -18.72
N GLN A 251 -11.26 14.66 -18.81
CA GLN A 251 -11.78 13.30 -18.65
C GLN A 251 -11.54 12.72 -17.24
N SER A 252 -11.60 13.58 -16.22
CA SER A 252 -11.61 13.13 -14.84
C SER A 252 -12.92 12.42 -14.52
N ALA A 253 -12.80 11.20 -13.97
CA ALA A 253 -13.92 10.42 -13.47
C ALA A 253 -13.76 10.09 -11.99
N TYR A 254 -12.63 9.47 -11.60
CA TYR A 254 -12.33 9.12 -10.23
C TYR A 254 -10.83 9.12 -9.95
N THR A 255 -10.30 10.27 -9.53
CA THR A 255 -8.89 10.41 -9.14
C THR A 255 -8.59 9.52 -7.94
N ARG A 256 -7.82 8.45 -8.17
CA ARG A 256 -7.68 7.38 -7.21
C ARG A 256 -6.49 7.53 -6.30
N GLN A 257 -5.28 7.59 -6.87
CA GLN A 257 -4.03 7.55 -6.13
C GLN A 257 -2.92 8.18 -6.99
N GLY A 258 -1.86 8.68 -6.36
CA GLY A 258 -0.69 9.19 -7.06
C GLY A 258 0.52 9.29 -6.15
N TRP A 259 1.66 9.60 -6.77
CA TRP A 259 2.94 9.68 -6.10
C TRP A 259 3.84 10.75 -6.71
N LEU A 260 4.58 11.47 -5.86
CA LEU A 260 5.57 12.46 -6.28
C LEU A 260 6.83 11.77 -6.82
N ASN A 261 7.52 12.44 -7.76
CA ASN A 261 8.92 12.11 -8.04
C ASN A 261 9.82 12.52 -6.85
N GLU A 262 11.07 12.04 -6.86
CA GLU A 262 11.99 12.28 -5.74
C GLU A 262 12.31 13.78 -5.54
N ASP A 263 12.29 14.59 -6.62
CA ASP A 263 12.55 16.04 -6.54
C ASP A 263 11.29 16.83 -6.10
N GLN A 264 10.16 16.18 -5.89
CA GLN A 264 8.88 16.79 -5.53
C GLN A 264 8.43 17.91 -6.48
N THR A 265 8.77 17.79 -7.77
CA THR A 265 8.39 18.73 -8.82
C THR A 265 7.20 18.26 -9.64
N MET A 266 6.98 16.93 -9.69
CA MET A 266 5.93 16.29 -10.46
C MET A 266 5.14 15.32 -9.60
N VAL A 267 3.83 15.32 -9.76
CA VAL A 267 2.95 14.28 -9.25
C VAL A 267 2.43 13.44 -10.41
N TYR A 268 2.55 12.12 -10.28
CA TYR A 268 1.97 11.13 -11.19
C TYR A 268 0.76 10.53 -10.50
N PHE A 269 -0.36 10.44 -11.20
CA PHE A 269 -1.59 9.95 -10.61
C PHE A 269 -2.46 9.26 -11.65
N ASN A 270 -3.44 8.50 -11.20
CA ASN A 270 -4.35 7.75 -12.04
C ASN A 270 -5.83 7.99 -11.69
N ASP A 271 -6.68 7.58 -12.63
CA ASP A 271 -8.15 7.71 -12.57
C ASP A 271 -8.82 6.36 -12.81
N GLU A 272 -9.33 5.75 -11.75
CA GLU A 272 -9.84 4.38 -11.79
C GLU A 272 -11.05 4.16 -12.71
N LEU A 273 -11.73 5.20 -13.14
CA LEU A 273 -12.99 5.08 -13.88
C LEU A 273 -12.99 5.76 -15.25
N ASP A 274 -11.88 6.35 -15.70
CA ASP A 274 -11.85 7.06 -16.98
C ASP A 274 -11.90 6.11 -18.18
N GLU A 275 -11.33 4.88 -18.09
CA GLU A 275 -11.48 3.86 -19.13
C GLU A 275 -12.96 3.48 -19.32
N GLN A 276 -13.69 3.35 -18.21
CA GLN A 276 -15.11 2.99 -18.25
C GLN A 276 -15.98 4.17 -18.66
N GLY A 277 -15.62 5.38 -18.21
CA GLY A 277 -16.37 6.60 -18.44
C GLY A 277 -16.21 7.17 -19.86
N PHE A 278 -15.00 7.06 -20.43
CA PHE A 278 -14.64 7.72 -21.68
C PHE A 278 -14.12 6.76 -22.76
N GLY A 279 -13.84 5.49 -22.41
CA GLY A 279 -13.31 4.50 -23.33
C GLY A 279 -11.83 4.69 -23.65
N ASN A 280 -11.07 5.26 -22.72
CA ASN A 280 -9.63 5.45 -22.82
C ASN A 280 -8.87 4.12 -22.69
N GLY A 281 -7.57 4.14 -23.02
CA GLY A 281 -6.61 3.18 -22.47
C GLY A 281 -6.24 3.53 -21.03
N THR A 282 -5.52 2.63 -20.37
CA THR A 282 -4.96 2.83 -19.02
C THR A 282 -4.04 4.06 -18.99
N ARG A 283 -4.30 5.05 -18.13
CA ARG A 283 -3.59 6.33 -18.13
C ARG A 283 -2.89 6.64 -16.81
N THR A 284 -1.68 7.12 -16.92
CA THR A 284 -0.98 7.80 -15.82
C THR A 284 -0.91 9.29 -16.14
N TYR A 285 -1.62 10.11 -15.41
CA TYR A 285 -1.60 11.57 -15.53
C TYR A 285 -0.37 12.16 -14.86
N ILE A 286 0.08 13.33 -15.36
CA ILE A 286 1.30 14.01 -14.89
C ILE A 286 0.96 15.48 -14.68
N ALA A 287 1.24 15.99 -13.48
CA ALA A 287 1.13 17.41 -13.18
C ALA A 287 2.45 17.96 -12.63
N ASP A 288 2.82 19.14 -13.10
CA ASP A 288 3.88 19.97 -12.52
C ASP A 288 3.33 20.60 -11.23
N VAL A 289 4.00 20.35 -10.13
CA VAL A 289 3.71 20.86 -8.79
C VAL A 289 4.90 21.65 -8.22
N SER A 290 5.76 22.19 -9.11
CA SER A 290 6.89 23.04 -8.73
C SER A 290 6.46 24.35 -8.06
N ASP A 291 5.23 24.80 -8.30
CA ASP A 291 4.53 25.89 -7.64
C ASP A 291 3.22 25.26 -7.06
N LEU A 292 3.17 25.08 -5.74
CA LEU A 292 2.05 24.39 -5.09
C LEU A 292 0.75 25.19 -5.13
N ASP A 293 0.82 26.50 -5.27
CA ASP A 293 -0.35 27.37 -5.42
C ASP A 293 -0.95 27.30 -6.84
N ASN A 294 -0.11 26.95 -7.85
CA ASN A 294 -0.50 26.95 -9.27
C ASN A 294 -0.07 25.66 -9.99
N PRO A 295 -0.53 24.48 -9.59
CA PRO A 295 -0.19 23.22 -10.23
C PRO A 295 -0.70 23.18 -11.68
N VAL A 296 0.06 22.56 -12.58
CA VAL A 296 -0.24 22.50 -14.02
C VAL A 296 -0.25 21.06 -14.51
N VAL A 297 -1.41 20.60 -15.01
CA VAL A 297 -1.51 19.28 -15.65
C VAL A 297 -0.79 19.33 -17.00
N LEU A 298 0.26 18.54 -17.17
CA LEU A 298 1.08 18.48 -18.38
C LEU A 298 0.50 17.54 -19.43
N GLY A 299 -0.22 16.50 -19.02
CA GLY A 299 -0.78 15.46 -19.88
C GLY A 299 -0.80 14.11 -19.19
N PHE A 300 -0.72 13.06 -19.98
CA PHE A 300 -0.73 11.68 -19.49
C PHE A 300 0.14 10.77 -20.39
N TYR A 301 0.59 9.66 -19.81
CA TYR A 301 1.02 8.48 -20.55
C TYR A 301 -0.21 7.55 -20.69
N GLU A 302 -0.42 6.99 -21.87
CA GLU A 302 -1.48 5.99 -22.13
C GLU A 302 -0.83 4.67 -22.55
N ALA A 303 -1.13 3.61 -21.82
CA ALA A 303 -0.64 2.27 -22.14
C ALA A 303 -1.47 1.65 -23.28
N ASP A 304 -0.88 0.68 -23.99
CA ASP A 304 -1.54 -0.04 -25.08
C ASP A 304 -2.45 -1.18 -24.57
N ASN A 305 -3.30 -0.83 -23.59
CA ASN A 305 -4.33 -1.72 -23.05
C ASN A 305 -5.49 -0.89 -22.45
N THR A 306 -6.56 -1.54 -22.05
CA THR A 306 -7.78 -0.92 -21.49
C THR A 306 -8.10 -1.45 -20.09
N SER A 307 -7.11 -1.97 -19.38
CA SER A 307 -7.28 -2.34 -17.98
C SER A 307 -7.49 -1.10 -17.14
N VAL A 308 -8.37 -1.19 -16.19
CA VAL A 308 -8.55 -0.14 -15.18
C VAL A 308 -7.24 0.03 -14.43
N ASP A 309 -6.77 1.26 -14.30
CA ASP A 309 -5.61 1.56 -13.47
C ASP A 309 -5.97 1.54 -11.97
N HIS A 310 -4.98 1.49 -11.11
CA HIS A 310 -5.22 1.37 -9.68
C HIS A 310 -4.19 2.16 -8.86
N ASN A 311 -3.16 1.52 -8.33
CA ASN A 311 -2.15 2.17 -7.51
C ASN A 311 -0.83 2.29 -8.25
N LEU A 312 -0.09 3.37 -8.00
CA LEU A 312 1.26 3.56 -8.53
C LEU A 312 2.21 4.10 -7.45
N TYR A 313 3.48 3.74 -7.61
CA TYR A 313 4.58 4.26 -6.78
C TYR A 313 5.76 4.63 -7.66
N ILE A 314 6.54 5.64 -7.26
CA ILE A 314 7.73 6.07 -7.98
C ILE A 314 8.97 5.73 -7.16
N ARG A 315 9.96 5.16 -7.84
CA ARG A 315 11.28 4.93 -7.28
C ARG A 315 12.35 5.21 -8.33
N GLY A 316 13.19 6.20 -8.07
CA GLY A 316 14.15 6.69 -9.05
C GLY A 316 13.46 7.21 -10.31
N ASN A 317 13.81 6.64 -11.45
CA ASN A 317 13.23 7.00 -12.76
C ASN A 317 12.14 6.02 -13.25
N ARG A 318 11.49 5.29 -12.35
CA ARG A 318 10.50 4.27 -12.69
C ARG A 318 9.19 4.52 -11.96
N VAL A 319 8.09 4.29 -12.69
CA VAL A 319 6.74 4.16 -12.15
C VAL A 319 6.42 2.67 -12.06
N TYR A 320 5.95 2.23 -10.91
CA TYR A 320 5.43 0.89 -10.67
C TYR A 320 3.91 1.03 -10.51
N ALA A 321 3.15 0.56 -11.48
CA ALA A 321 1.70 0.70 -11.49
C ALA A 321 1.03 -0.66 -11.51
N SER A 322 0.11 -0.89 -10.57
CA SER A 322 -0.74 -2.08 -10.56
C SER A 322 -2.06 -1.77 -11.25
N ASN A 323 -2.39 -2.48 -12.32
CA ASN A 323 -3.51 -2.16 -13.20
C ASN A 323 -4.44 -3.36 -13.32
N TYR A 324 -5.16 -3.71 -12.28
CA TYR A 324 -6.12 -4.82 -12.22
C TYR A 324 -5.77 -6.00 -13.12
N MET A 325 -6.39 -6.10 -14.31
CA MET A 325 -6.26 -7.28 -15.19
C MET A 325 -4.96 -7.31 -15.98
N SER A 326 -4.29 -6.20 -16.21
CA SER A 326 -2.97 -6.19 -16.87
C SER A 326 -1.80 -6.46 -15.92
N GLY A 327 -2.03 -6.41 -14.60
CA GLY A 327 -1.03 -6.66 -13.57
C GLY A 327 -0.15 -5.44 -13.31
N LEU A 328 1.15 -5.70 -13.10
CA LEU A 328 2.16 -4.69 -12.78
C LEU A 328 2.96 -4.34 -14.04
#